data_06b2fde19fa1999736b07b0660e57e8c
#
_entry.id   06b2fde19fa1999736b07b0660e57e8c
#
_cell.length_a   1.000
_cell.length_b   1.000
_cell.length_c   1.000
_cell.angle_alpha   90.00
_cell.angle_beta   90.00
_cell.angle_gamma   90.00
#
_symmetry.space_group_name_H-M   'P 1'
#
loop_
_entity.id
_entity.type
_entity.pdbx_description
1 polymer ?
#
loop_
_entity_poly.entity_id
_entity_poly.type
_entity_poly.pdbx_seq_one_letter_code
_entity_poly.pdbx_strand_id
1 'polypeptide(L)'
;MCKFPPWLSPLCLVIVFFATLITEWFGYQPPAILAVAMLLLFTFVEWKQLDLTARIIAMIATGLTLTLLLLSQISFHQLAMLCGSVAFFAFFLISLSLLKEAASSSRSVNLTGMALLQQQPVRRYALLTFSSHLLGILMSVGAINLLGSMIQKSLHDNKETVDARINSARERRMMLAVLRGFCSIPLWAPTTVTITLLVTTIPDLQWIDIMPYGLILSLAILLFGIWLDYIQAPKYLSHLVPTISNNLSDLKVSFPILIVVIALAFVSSFLIFVTTLRPISAVLVSAAIISTAWIFTQYHREHNKVSAIHLTVKRFTTDIFFRLPLQRSEIVFFAGSVLIGRLLLLVLDLEWITQQLAHLNISAAFILIFSSWIIFIAALLYINPMISVTIIAGALSQLPGVENMPVTIALVMMVTWAVVIGSSPITTSVRIGAKLTGISPFQLGIKWNGLYSAVVLLVLDVYILMVL
;
A
#
# COMPACT_ATOMS: atom_id res chain seq x y z
N MET A 1 32.91 -13.84 12.73
CA MET A 1 31.57 -13.28 12.46
C MET A 1 30.57 -14.43 12.43
N CYS A 2 29.71 -14.55 13.43
CA CYS A 2 28.69 -15.61 13.45
C CYS A 2 27.78 -15.47 12.24
N LYS A 3 27.83 -16.42 11.31
CA LYS A 3 26.82 -16.58 10.26
C LYS A 3 25.63 -17.29 10.92
N PHE A 4 24.52 -16.57 11.09
CA PHE A 4 23.29 -17.21 11.54
C PHE A 4 22.83 -18.25 10.51
N PRO A 5 22.17 -19.33 10.96
CA PRO A 5 21.64 -20.32 10.03
C PRO A 5 20.57 -19.69 9.13
N PRO A 6 20.54 -20.06 7.83
CA PRO A 6 19.67 -19.39 6.84
C PRO A 6 18.17 -19.59 7.10
N TRP A 7 17.78 -20.58 7.89
CA TRP A 7 16.40 -20.85 8.28
C TRP A 7 15.91 -19.98 9.44
N LEU A 8 16.81 -19.32 10.21
CA LEU A 8 16.45 -18.56 11.42
C LEU A 8 15.60 -17.33 11.08
N SER A 9 16.01 -16.57 10.11
CA SER A 9 15.32 -15.35 9.68
C SER A 9 13.88 -15.60 9.19
N PRO A 10 13.63 -16.53 8.24
CA PRO A 10 12.25 -16.84 7.86
C PRO A 10 11.43 -17.49 8.98
N LEU A 11 12.06 -18.28 9.86
CA LEU A 11 11.37 -18.87 11.01
C LEU A 11 10.83 -17.79 11.96
N CYS A 12 11.62 -16.74 12.24
CA CYS A 12 11.14 -15.60 13.01
C CYS A 12 9.86 -15.00 12.42
N LEU A 13 9.81 -14.81 11.10
CA LEU A 13 8.62 -14.24 10.42
C LEU A 13 7.43 -15.20 10.47
N VAL A 14 7.63 -16.50 10.36
CA VAL A 14 6.55 -17.50 10.53
C VAL A 14 6.00 -17.46 11.95
N ILE A 15 6.85 -17.35 12.97
CA ILE A 15 6.40 -17.20 14.37
C ILE A 15 5.63 -15.88 14.54
N VAL A 16 6.12 -14.77 13.99
CA VAL A 16 5.41 -13.48 13.98
C VAL A 16 4.02 -13.63 13.38
N PHE A 17 3.90 -14.30 12.24
CA PHE A 17 2.61 -14.51 11.57
C PHE A 17 1.61 -15.26 12.47
N PHE A 18 1.99 -16.42 12.99
CA PHE A 18 1.06 -17.24 13.81
C PHE A 18 0.80 -16.63 15.18
N ALA A 19 1.81 -16.03 15.84
CA ALA A 19 1.62 -15.38 17.12
C ALA A 19 0.66 -14.19 17.00
N THR A 20 0.80 -13.37 15.96
CA THR A 20 -0.12 -12.25 15.72
C THR A 20 -1.52 -12.75 15.35
N LEU A 21 -1.64 -13.81 14.54
CA LEU A 21 -2.92 -14.42 14.21
C LEU A 21 -3.65 -14.90 15.48
N ILE A 22 -2.94 -15.53 16.41
CA ILE A 22 -3.51 -15.97 17.71
C ILE A 22 -3.99 -14.74 18.52
N THR A 23 -3.19 -13.67 18.54
CA THR A 23 -3.60 -12.41 19.21
C THR A 23 -4.90 -11.85 18.63
N GLU A 24 -4.99 -11.79 17.30
CA GLU A 24 -6.15 -11.23 16.60
C GLU A 24 -7.41 -12.12 16.75
N TRP A 25 -7.21 -13.45 16.80
CA TRP A 25 -8.34 -14.39 16.89
C TRP A 25 -8.93 -14.48 18.28
N PHE A 26 -8.07 -14.51 19.30
CA PHE A 26 -8.48 -14.76 20.69
C PHE A 26 -8.45 -13.52 21.58
N GLY A 27 -7.95 -12.37 21.10
CA GLY A 27 -7.78 -11.15 21.89
C GLY A 27 -6.74 -11.26 23.00
N TYR A 28 -5.86 -12.29 22.99
CA TYR A 28 -4.88 -12.59 24.01
C TYR A 28 -3.54 -11.92 23.70
N GLN A 29 -3.05 -11.05 24.60
CA GLN A 29 -1.88 -10.18 24.35
C GLN A 29 -0.49 -10.86 24.36
N PRO A 30 -0.19 -11.88 25.21
CA PRO A 30 1.13 -12.47 25.28
C PRO A 30 1.74 -12.93 23.95
N PRO A 31 1.00 -13.49 22.97
CA PRO A 31 1.56 -13.81 21.65
C PRO A 31 2.05 -12.59 20.88
N ALA A 32 1.44 -11.41 21.07
CA ALA A 32 1.91 -10.17 20.45
C ALA A 32 3.30 -9.77 20.96
N ILE A 33 3.57 -9.97 22.24
CA ILE A 33 4.90 -9.73 22.83
C ILE A 33 5.92 -10.71 22.22
N LEU A 34 5.57 -11.98 22.10
CA LEU A 34 6.40 -12.97 21.41
C LEU A 34 6.68 -12.57 19.97
N ALA A 35 5.65 -12.10 19.24
CA ALA A 35 5.80 -11.64 17.86
C ALA A 35 6.81 -10.49 17.75
N VAL A 36 6.73 -9.50 18.64
CA VAL A 36 7.70 -8.37 18.65
C VAL A 36 9.10 -8.84 19.04
N ALA A 37 9.23 -9.74 20.02
CA ALA A 37 10.54 -10.32 20.36
C ALA A 37 11.17 -11.04 19.15
N MET A 38 10.37 -11.80 18.39
CA MET A 38 10.84 -12.46 17.15
C MET A 38 11.14 -11.43 16.05
N LEU A 39 10.40 -10.34 15.97
CA LEU A 39 10.67 -9.25 15.02
C LEU A 39 11.98 -8.52 15.35
N LEU A 40 12.28 -8.30 16.62
CA LEU A 40 13.57 -7.74 17.08
C LEU A 40 14.73 -8.69 16.76
N LEU A 41 14.57 -9.99 17.02
CA LEU A 41 15.55 -11.01 16.63
C LEU A 41 15.77 -11.03 15.12
N PHE A 42 14.69 -11.01 14.34
CA PHE A 42 14.73 -10.90 12.88
C PHE A 42 15.50 -9.65 12.42
N THR A 43 15.19 -8.49 12.99
CA THR A 43 15.87 -7.23 12.68
C THR A 43 17.38 -7.31 12.99
N PHE A 44 17.75 -7.93 14.11
CA PHE A 44 19.15 -8.14 14.49
C PHE A 44 19.88 -9.09 13.52
N VAL A 45 19.26 -10.23 13.15
CA VAL A 45 19.82 -11.20 12.21
C VAL A 45 20.04 -10.58 10.83
N GLU A 46 19.05 -9.81 10.35
CA GLU A 46 19.06 -9.20 9.02
C GLU A 46 19.73 -7.82 8.97
N TRP A 47 20.24 -7.30 10.09
CA TRP A 47 20.74 -5.92 10.23
C TRP A 47 21.65 -5.46 9.10
N LYS A 48 22.58 -6.31 8.67
CA LYS A 48 23.55 -5.99 7.62
C LYS A 48 22.94 -5.92 6.22
N GLN A 49 21.81 -6.57 6.04
CA GLN A 49 21.12 -6.66 4.75
C GLN A 49 19.96 -5.66 4.64
N LEU A 50 19.62 -4.96 5.75
CA LEU A 50 18.64 -3.86 5.73
C LEU A 50 19.20 -2.69 4.92
N ASP A 51 18.33 -1.99 4.21
CA ASP A 51 18.67 -0.71 3.59
C ASP A 51 18.90 0.38 4.66
N LEU A 52 19.53 1.47 4.26
CA LEU A 52 19.88 2.56 5.18
C LEU A 52 18.63 3.14 5.86
N THR A 53 17.54 3.29 5.13
CA THR A 53 16.30 3.89 5.65
C THR A 53 15.69 3.02 6.76
N ALA A 54 15.60 1.71 6.54
CA ALA A 54 15.09 0.78 7.55
C ALA A 54 15.96 0.75 8.81
N ARG A 55 17.31 0.81 8.64
CA ARG A 55 18.23 0.90 9.79
C ARG A 55 18.02 2.17 10.60
N ILE A 56 17.91 3.32 9.93
CA ILE A 56 17.67 4.61 10.60
C ILE A 56 16.36 4.56 11.37
N ILE A 57 15.28 4.09 10.77
CA ILE A 57 13.97 3.96 11.43
C ILE A 57 14.06 3.00 12.63
N ALA A 58 14.72 1.86 12.50
CA ALA A 58 14.91 0.93 13.60
C ALA A 58 15.70 1.54 14.75
N MET A 59 16.77 2.29 14.46
CA MET A 59 17.57 2.99 15.47
C MET A 59 16.75 4.08 16.17
N ILE A 60 16.00 4.90 15.43
CA ILE A 60 15.13 5.95 16.00
C ILE A 60 14.04 5.32 16.88
N ALA A 61 13.36 4.28 16.38
CA ALA A 61 12.32 3.57 17.12
C ALA A 61 12.85 3.00 18.45
N THR A 62 13.99 2.32 18.40
CA THR A 62 14.63 1.74 19.57
C THR A 62 15.13 2.83 20.54
N GLY A 63 15.81 3.85 20.02
CA GLY A 63 16.31 4.97 20.82
C GLY A 63 15.18 5.74 21.51
N LEU A 64 14.11 6.07 20.79
CA LEU A 64 12.94 6.75 21.34
C LEU A 64 12.26 5.90 22.41
N THR A 65 12.08 4.59 22.17
CA THR A 65 11.49 3.68 23.16
C THR A 65 12.32 3.66 24.46
N LEU A 66 13.64 3.49 24.34
CA LEU A 66 14.53 3.46 25.49
C LEU A 66 14.53 4.81 26.25
N THR A 67 14.59 5.93 25.53
CA THR A 67 14.55 7.27 26.13
C THR A 67 13.26 7.48 26.92
N LEU A 68 12.10 7.16 26.33
CA LEU A 68 10.81 7.35 27.00
C LEU A 68 10.62 6.42 28.22
N LEU A 69 11.17 5.20 28.16
CA LEU A 69 11.19 4.29 29.30
C LEU A 69 12.09 4.83 30.42
N LEU A 70 13.30 5.31 30.11
CA LEU A 70 14.24 5.84 31.10
C LEU A 70 13.73 7.14 31.76
N LEU A 71 13.02 7.97 31.01
CA LEU A 71 12.38 9.18 31.50
C LEU A 71 11.04 8.91 32.20
N SER A 72 10.63 7.65 32.33
CA SER A 72 9.35 7.23 32.91
C SER A 72 8.11 7.87 32.23
N GLN A 73 8.26 8.31 30.97
CA GLN A 73 7.17 8.89 30.20
C GLN A 73 6.19 7.83 29.67
N ILE A 74 6.63 6.58 29.57
CA ILE A 74 5.81 5.43 29.20
C ILE A 74 6.04 4.27 30.17
N SER A 75 4.97 3.54 30.45
CA SER A 75 5.01 2.33 31.27
C SER A 75 5.27 1.08 30.43
N PHE A 76 5.76 0.00 31.06
CA PHE A 76 5.88 -1.31 30.42
C PHE A 76 4.53 -1.83 29.92
N HIS A 77 3.43 -1.51 30.61
CA HIS A 77 2.09 -1.87 30.19
C HIS A 77 1.70 -1.19 28.86
N GLN A 78 1.94 0.12 28.74
CA GLN A 78 1.71 0.85 27.48
C GLN A 78 2.56 0.30 26.34
N LEU A 79 3.83 -0.01 26.61
CA LEU A 79 4.71 -0.64 25.63
C LEU A 79 4.16 -2.01 25.18
N ALA A 80 3.67 -2.83 26.10
CA ALA A 80 3.07 -4.12 25.79
C ALA A 80 1.84 -3.97 24.87
N MET A 81 1.01 -2.94 25.09
CA MET A 81 -0.12 -2.64 24.20
C MET A 81 0.33 -2.21 22.80
N LEU A 82 1.45 -1.47 22.68
CA LEU A 82 2.02 -1.10 21.39
C LEU A 82 2.55 -2.31 20.61
N CYS A 83 2.98 -3.37 21.29
CA CYS A 83 3.44 -4.60 20.65
C CYS A 83 2.40 -5.19 19.71
N GLY A 84 1.10 -5.16 20.08
CA GLY A 84 0.02 -5.63 19.20
C GLY A 84 0.00 -4.90 17.87
N SER A 85 0.09 -3.57 17.89
CA SER A 85 0.11 -2.75 16.65
C SER A 85 1.34 -3.02 15.79
N VAL A 86 2.51 -3.11 16.40
CA VAL A 86 3.78 -3.38 15.70
C VAL A 86 3.78 -4.76 15.06
N ALA A 87 3.36 -5.79 15.81
CA ALA A 87 3.24 -7.17 15.32
C ALA A 87 2.22 -7.26 14.17
N PHE A 88 1.10 -6.53 14.28
CA PHE A 88 0.05 -6.50 13.27
C PHE A 88 0.56 -6.00 11.90
N PHE A 89 1.42 -4.98 11.88
CA PHE A 89 2.00 -4.51 10.61
C PHE A 89 2.98 -5.51 10.00
N ALA A 90 3.74 -6.25 10.79
CA ALA A 90 4.57 -7.33 10.29
C ALA A 90 3.70 -8.47 9.72
N PHE A 91 2.65 -8.90 10.43
CA PHE A 91 1.66 -9.86 9.97
C PHE A 91 0.99 -9.43 8.66
N PHE A 92 0.59 -8.15 8.56
CA PHE A 92 0.05 -7.54 7.35
C PHE A 92 0.98 -7.73 6.15
N LEU A 93 2.26 -7.36 6.28
CA LEU A 93 3.21 -7.45 5.18
C LEU A 93 3.51 -8.91 4.80
N ILE A 94 3.61 -9.82 5.77
CA ILE A 94 3.82 -11.25 5.51
C ILE A 94 2.63 -11.84 4.74
N SER A 95 1.40 -11.53 5.16
CA SER A 95 0.18 -11.99 4.48
C SER A 95 0.11 -11.52 3.03
N LEU A 96 0.41 -10.24 2.78
CA LEU A 96 0.44 -9.69 1.43
C LEU A 96 1.60 -10.24 0.58
N SER A 97 2.71 -10.62 1.20
CA SER A 97 3.81 -11.23 0.47
C SER A 97 3.42 -12.57 -0.15
N LEU A 98 2.58 -13.35 0.53
CA LEU A 98 2.03 -14.60 0.00
C LEU A 98 1.15 -14.34 -1.23
N LEU A 99 0.30 -13.33 -1.17
CA LEU A 99 -0.58 -12.97 -2.27
C LEU A 99 0.22 -12.47 -3.50
N LYS A 100 1.23 -11.64 -3.24
CA LYS A 100 2.17 -11.15 -4.26
C LYS A 100 2.93 -12.31 -4.93
N GLU A 101 3.39 -13.31 -4.16
CA GLU A 101 4.11 -14.46 -4.69
C GLU A 101 3.21 -15.34 -5.57
N ALA A 102 1.95 -15.56 -5.18
CA ALA A 102 0.97 -16.28 -5.98
C ALA A 102 0.63 -15.54 -7.29
N ALA A 103 0.46 -14.22 -7.23
CA ALA A 103 0.14 -13.38 -8.37
C ALA A 103 1.31 -13.28 -9.36
N SER A 104 2.54 -13.09 -8.87
CA SER A 104 3.73 -12.91 -9.72
C SER A 104 4.07 -14.13 -10.56
N SER A 105 3.75 -15.32 -10.09
CA SER A 105 3.94 -16.58 -10.81
C SER A 105 2.80 -16.93 -11.77
N SER A 106 1.70 -16.17 -11.76
CA SER A 106 0.53 -16.48 -12.57
C SER A 106 0.73 -16.09 -14.04
N ARG A 107 0.59 -17.09 -14.93
CA ARG A 107 0.60 -16.87 -16.38
C ARG A 107 -0.49 -15.87 -16.83
N SER A 108 -1.67 -15.92 -16.19
CA SER A 108 -2.79 -15.03 -16.52
C SER A 108 -2.45 -13.56 -16.25
N VAL A 109 -1.71 -13.25 -15.17
CA VAL A 109 -1.28 -11.89 -14.84
C VAL A 109 -0.34 -11.35 -15.93
N ASN A 110 0.62 -12.16 -16.38
CA ASN A 110 1.55 -11.77 -17.44
C ASN A 110 0.85 -11.56 -18.79
N LEU A 111 -0.06 -12.46 -19.18
CA LEU A 111 -0.81 -12.35 -20.44
C LEU A 111 -1.73 -11.12 -20.44
N THR A 112 -2.37 -10.82 -19.30
CA THR A 112 -3.18 -9.60 -19.15
C THR A 112 -2.35 -8.35 -19.44
N GLY A 113 -1.18 -8.21 -18.85
CA GLY A 113 -0.31 -7.06 -19.08
C GLY A 113 0.05 -6.86 -20.57
N MET A 114 0.33 -7.92 -21.29
CA MET A 114 0.63 -7.84 -22.74
C MET A 114 -0.59 -7.40 -23.58
N ALA A 115 -1.76 -7.96 -23.31
CA ALA A 115 -3.00 -7.62 -24.02
C ALA A 115 -3.40 -6.14 -23.86
N LEU A 116 -3.12 -5.55 -22.68
CA LEU A 116 -3.41 -4.14 -22.40
C LEU A 116 -2.60 -3.17 -23.25
N LEU A 117 -1.36 -3.50 -23.56
CA LEU A 117 -0.46 -2.62 -24.31
C LEU A 117 -0.81 -2.50 -25.80
N GLN A 118 -1.55 -3.48 -26.34
CA GLN A 118 -1.95 -3.54 -27.76
C GLN A 118 -3.22 -2.74 -28.06
N GLN A 119 -3.83 -2.08 -27.07
CA GLN A 119 -5.08 -1.32 -27.22
C GLN A 119 -4.86 0.09 -27.80
N GLN A 120 -5.94 0.69 -28.32
CA GLN A 120 -5.93 2.11 -28.76
C GLN A 120 -5.56 3.09 -27.64
N PRO A 121 -4.97 4.26 -27.91
CA PRO A 121 -4.35 5.12 -26.89
C PRO A 121 -5.25 5.49 -25.71
N VAL A 122 -6.48 5.96 -25.93
CA VAL A 122 -7.40 6.35 -24.86
C VAL A 122 -7.86 5.13 -24.05
N ARG A 123 -8.25 4.08 -24.76
CA ARG A 123 -8.67 2.81 -24.16
C ARG A 123 -7.53 2.15 -23.41
N ARG A 124 -6.31 2.17 -23.95
CA ARG A 124 -5.10 1.67 -23.30
C ARG A 124 -4.83 2.38 -21.99
N TYR A 125 -4.97 3.72 -21.95
CA TYR A 125 -4.81 4.49 -20.71
C TYR A 125 -5.81 4.02 -19.65
N ALA A 126 -7.10 4.00 -19.97
CA ALA A 126 -8.14 3.57 -19.05
C ALA A 126 -7.92 2.13 -18.55
N LEU A 127 -7.64 1.20 -19.47
CA LEU A 127 -7.41 -0.19 -19.11
C LEU A 127 -6.15 -0.39 -18.26
N LEU A 128 -5.05 0.32 -18.53
CA LEU A 128 -3.85 0.31 -17.71
C LEU A 128 -4.14 0.87 -16.31
N THR A 129 -4.93 1.94 -16.23
CA THR A 129 -5.33 2.55 -14.95
C THR A 129 -6.13 1.56 -14.10
N PHE A 130 -7.19 0.95 -14.64
CA PHE A 130 -8.00 -0.05 -13.92
C PHE A 130 -7.22 -1.33 -13.63
N SER A 131 -6.37 -1.79 -14.54
CA SER A 131 -5.57 -3.00 -14.31
C SER A 131 -4.48 -2.77 -13.27
N SER A 132 -3.85 -1.60 -13.24
CA SER A 132 -2.91 -1.25 -12.18
C SER A 132 -3.60 -1.15 -10.82
N HIS A 133 -4.83 -0.65 -10.79
CA HIS A 133 -5.66 -0.65 -9.59
C HIS A 133 -5.93 -2.09 -9.09
N LEU A 134 -6.47 -2.96 -9.94
CA LEU A 134 -6.79 -4.35 -9.56
C LEU A 134 -5.54 -5.17 -9.21
N LEU A 135 -4.48 -5.08 -10.04
CA LEU A 135 -3.23 -5.79 -9.76
C LEU A 135 -2.53 -5.26 -8.51
N GLY A 136 -2.66 -3.97 -8.23
CA GLY A 136 -2.07 -3.37 -7.04
C GLY A 136 -2.72 -3.85 -5.73
N ILE A 137 -4.01 -4.22 -5.75
CA ILE A 137 -4.67 -4.88 -4.60
C ILE A 137 -3.99 -6.21 -4.27
N LEU A 138 -3.55 -6.95 -5.30
CA LEU A 138 -2.95 -8.29 -5.17
C LEU A 138 -1.43 -8.25 -4.98
N MET A 139 -0.74 -7.33 -5.66
CA MET A 139 0.72 -7.31 -5.77
C MET A 139 1.38 -6.09 -5.12
N SER A 140 0.58 -5.15 -4.58
CA SER A 140 1.09 -3.87 -4.08
C SER A 140 1.96 -3.18 -5.14
N VAL A 141 3.08 -2.58 -4.78
CA VAL A 141 4.02 -1.92 -5.70
C VAL A 141 4.58 -2.84 -6.80
N GLY A 142 4.45 -4.16 -6.64
CA GLY A 142 4.78 -5.13 -7.67
C GLY A 142 3.98 -4.95 -8.96
N ALA A 143 2.77 -4.40 -8.89
CA ALA A 143 1.97 -4.07 -10.07
C ALA A 143 2.63 -2.99 -10.93
N ILE A 144 3.19 -1.95 -10.31
CA ILE A 144 3.94 -0.89 -11.02
C ILE A 144 5.17 -1.48 -11.71
N ASN A 145 5.91 -2.34 -11.01
CA ASN A 145 7.11 -2.96 -11.56
C ASN A 145 6.75 -3.88 -12.74
N LEU A 146 5.70 -4.70 -12.62
CA LEU A 146 5.25 -5.60 -13.67
C LEU A 146 4.77 -4.82 -14.91
N LEU A 147 3.77 -3.97 -14.75
CA LEU A 147 3.21 -3.22 -15.88
C LEU A 147 4.22 -2.24 -16.48
N GLY A 148 5.01 -1.58 -15.64
CA GLY A 148 6.06 -0.66 -16.09
C GLY A 148 7.17 -1.35 -16.88
N SER A 149 7.63 -2.54 -16.46
CA SER A 149 8.62 -3.30 -17.22
C SER A 149 8.08 -3.78 -18.58
N MET A 150 6.80 -4.17 -18.62
CA MET A 150 6.12 -4.52 -19.89
C MET A 150 5.99 -3.32 -20.82
N ILE A 151 5.68 -2.14 -20.28
CA ILE A 151 5.65 -0.87 -21.04
C ILE A 151 7.02 -0.62 -21.66
N GLN A 152 8.10 -0.70 -20.87
CA GLN A 152 9.45 -0.46 -21.37
C GLN A 152 9.84 -1.47 -22.47
N LYS A 153 9.53 -2.74 -22.28
CA LYS A 153 9.77 -3.75 -23.32
C LYS A 153 9.01 -3.42 -24.60
N SER A 154 7.71 -3.09 -24.51
CA SER A 154 6.90 -2.73 -25.68
C SER A 154 7.41 -1.47 -26.41
N LEU A 155 7.95 -0.49 -25.69
CA LEU A 155 8.55 0.71 -26.28
C LEU A 155 9.87 0.40 -26.95
N HIS A 156 10.68 -0.48 -26.35
CA HIS A 156 11.96 -0.91 -26.91
C HIS A 156 11.75 -1.68 -28.22
N ASP A 157 10.82 -2.64 -28.25
CA ASP A 157 10.51 -3.44 -29.44
C ASP A 157 9.99 -2.59 -30.62
N ASN A 158 9.42 -1.41 -30.35
CA ASN A 158 8.90 -0.47 -31.37
C ASN A 158 9.84 0.74 -31.62
N LYS A 159 11.05 0.76 -31.07
CA LYS A 159 11.93 1.94 -31.10
C LYS A 159 12.37 2.34 -32.52
N GLU A 160 12.56 1.36 -33.39
CA GLU A 160 13.02 1.59 -34.78
C GLU A 160 11.87 1.97 -35.73
N THR A 161 10.63 1.62 -35.39
CA THR A 161 9.47 1.79 -36.27
C THR A 161 8.60 3.00 -35.92
N VAL A 162 8.79 3.61 -34.76
CA VAL A 162 7.95 4.71 -34.24
C VAL A 162 8.80 5.93 -33.91
N ASP A 163 8.33 7.12 -34.31
CA ASP A 163 8.98 8.40 -33.98
C ASP A 163 9.26 8.53 -32.45
N ALA A 164 10.45 9.02 -32.11
CA ALA A 164 10.91 9.16 -30.75
C ALA A 164 9.98 10.05 -29.89
N ARG A 165 9.34 11.07 -30.49
CA ARG A 165 8.37 11.96 -29.82
C ARG A 165 7.10 11.19 -29.43
N ILE A 166 6.64 10.31 -30.32
CA ILE A 166 5.48 9.45 -30.06
C ILE A 166 5.81 8.48 -28.93
N ASN A 167 6.99 7.85 -28.98
CA ASN A 167 7.41 6.90 -27.94
C ASN A 167 7.51 7.59 -26.56
N SER A 168 8.08 8.79 -26.48
CA SER A 168 8.17 9.56 -25.23
C SER A 168 6.78 9.94 -24.71
N ALA A 169 5.87 10.39 -25.56
CA ALA A 169 4.49 10.69 -25.16
C ALA A 169 3.73 9.42 -24.69
N ARG A 170 3.95 8.29 -25.37
CA ARG A 170 3.38 6.99 -24.97
C ARG A 170 3.90 6.53 -23.62
N GLU A 171 5.21 6.62 -23.41
CA GLU A 171 5.86 6.28 -22.14
C GLU A 171 5.26 7.08 -20.98
N ARG A 172 5.24 8.42 -21.09
CA ARG A 172 4.65 9.30 -20.07
C ARG A 172 3.21 8.92 -19.75
N ARG A 173 2.36 8.78 -20.76
CA ARG A 173 0.93 8.49 -20.59
C ARG A 173 0.70 7.12 -19.95
N MET A 174 1.38 6.06 -20.41
CA MET A 174 1.23 4.72 -19.88
C MET A 174 1.75 4.62 -18.45
N MET A 175 2.89 5.25 -18.14
CA MET A 175 3.42 5.24 -16.77
C MET A 175 2.53 6.02 -15.81
N LEU A 176 1.95 7.16 -16.24
CA LEU A 176 0.96 7.90 -15.45
C LEU A 176 -0.32 7.09 -15.22
N ALA A 177 -0.79 6.34 -16.21
CA ALA A 177 -1.94 5.46 -16.07
C ALA A 177 -1.70 4.41 -14.96
N VAL A 178 -0.53 3.76 -15.01
CA VAL A 178 -0.13 2.77 -14.00
C VAL A 178 -0.01 3.41 -12.62
N LEU A 179 0.66 4.56 -12.52
CA LEU A 179 0.87 5.25 -11.25
C LEU A 179 -0.46 5.71 -10.63
N ARG A 180 -1.33 6.38 -11.40
CA ARG A 180 -2.63 6.88 -10.91
C ARG A 180 -3.58 5.75 -10.53
N GLY A 181 -3.58 4.65 -11.31
CA GLY A 181 -4.34 3.45 -10.97
C GLY A 181 -3.90 2.84 -9.64
N PHE A 182 -2.59 2.76 -9.40
CA PHE A 182 -2.05 2.29 -8.12
C PHE A 182 -2.38 3.23 -6.96
N CYS A 183 -2.26 4.55 -7.15
CA CYS A 183 -2.47 5.54 -6.10
C CYS A 183 -3.91 5.61 -5.58
N SER A 184 -4.90 5.12 -6.33
CA SER A 184 -6.30 5.11 -5.89
C SER A 184 -6.66 3.92 -4.99
N ILE A 185 -5.79 2.90 -4.85
CA ILE A 185 -6.05 1.70 -4.05
C ILE A 185 -6.23 2.01 -2.55
N PRO A 186 -5.40 2.89 -1.93
CA PRO A 186 -5.50 3.23 -0.51
C PRO A 186 -6.83 3.87 -0.09
N LEU A 187 -7.66 4.24 -1.04
CA LEU A 187 -8.96 4.87 -0.72
C LEU A 187 -10.01 3.86 -0.21
N TRP A 188 -9.88 2.56 -0.52
CA TRP A 188 -10.89 1.60 -0.10
C TRP A 188 -10.36 0.19 0.17
N ALA A 189 -9.25 -0.21 -0.45
CA ALA A 189 -8.80 -1.59 -0.39
C ALA A 189 -8.15 -1.93 0.95
N PRO A 190 -8.66 -2.92 1.70
CA PRO A 190 -8.16 -3.29 3.02
C PRO A 190 -6.78 -3.96 2.98
N THR A 191 -6.28 -4.27 1.78
CA THR A 191 -4.92 -4.77 1.54
C THR A 191 -3.88 -3.64 1.48
N THR A 192 -4.21 -2.42 1.91
CA THR A 192 -3.30 -1.29 1.90
C THR A 192 -2.85 -0.89 3.31
N VAL A 193 -1.59 -0.46 3.40
CA VAL A 193 -1.01 0.05 4.64
C VAL A 193 -1.82 1.22 5.21
N THR A 194 -2.36 2.07 4.36
CA THR A 194 -3.12 3.26 4.76
C THR A 194 -4.37 2.90 5.56
N ILE A 195 -5.21 2.01 5.01
CA ILE A 195 -6.43 1.56 5.69
C ILE A 195 -6.08 0.89 7.03
N THR A 196 -5.10 -0.01 7.00
CA THR A 196 -4.61 -0.69 8.19
C THR A 196 -4.14 0.29 9.25
N LEU A 197 -3.38 1.31 8.85
CA LEU A 197 -2.88 2.36 9.75
C LEU A 197 -4.03 3.14 10.39
N LEU A 198 -4.97 3.62 9.59
CA LEU A 198 -6.08 4.45 10.08
C LEU A 198 -7.00 3.69 11.03
N VAL A 199 -7.41 2.47 10.66
CA VAL A 199 -8.28 1.64 11.51
C VAL A 199 -7.59 1.21 12.81
N THR A 200 -6.26 1.10 12.82
CA THR A 200 -5.53 0.84 14.07
C THR A 200 -5.23 2.10 14.87
N THR A 201 -5.31 3.29 14.27
CA THR A 201 -4.92 4.56 14.92
C THR A 201 -6.12 5.36 15.41
N ILE A 202 -7.20 5.43 14.63
CA ILE A 202 -8.42 6.16 14.98
C ILE A 202 -9.33 5.23 15.79
N PRO A 203 -9.70 5.60 17.04
CA PRO A 203 -10.60 4.81 17.87
C PRO A 203 -11.95 4.56 17.16
N ASP A 204 -12.51 3.38 17.42
CA ASP A 204 -13.84 2.95 16.94
C ASP A 204 -14.04 2.94 15.42
N LEU A 205 -13.06 3.34 14.63
CA LEU A 205 -13.11 3.31 13.17
C LEU A 205 -12.96 1.88 12.65
N GLN A 206 -13.92 1.43 11.82
CA GLN A 206 -13.83 0.16 11.12
C GLN A 206 -13.69 0.38 9.61
N TRP A 207 -13.09 -0.59 8.93
CA TRP A 207 -12.96 -0.53 7.47
C TRP A 207 -14.31 -0.41 6.75
N ILE A 208 -15.35 -1.08 7.26
CA ILE A 208 -16.68 -1.08 6.66
C ILE A 208 -17.30 0.33 6.64
N ASP A 209 -16.95 1.20 7.60
CA ASP A 209 -17.47 2.56 7.72
C ASP A 209 -16.94 3.47 6.62
N ILE A 210 -15.70 3.24 6.19
CA ILE A 210 -14.98 4.08 5.20
C ILE A 210 -15.03 3.51 3.79
N MET A 211 -15.25 2.20 3.64
CA MET A 211 -15.15 1.50 2.36
C MET A 211 -16.10 2.05 1.28
N PRO A 212 -17.40 2.31 1.54
CA PRO A 212 -18.30 2.81 0.51
C PRO A 212 -17.88 4.17 -0.03
N TYR A 213 -17.53 5.09 0.87
CA TYR A 213 -17.05 6.43 0.50
C TYR A 213 -15.72 6.38 -0.24
N GLY A 214 -14.79 5.56 0.27
CA GLY A 214 -13.49 5.35 -0.34
C GLY A 214 -13.57 4.74 -1.74
N LEU A 215 -14.51 3.82 -1.98
CA LEU A 215 -14.75 3.24 -3.30
C LEU A 215 -15.26 4.29 -4.31
N ILE A 216 -16.21 5.14 -3.88
CA ILE A 216 -16.71 6.25 -4.70
C ILE A 216 -15.59 7.24 -5.02
N LEU A 217 -14.80 7.65 -4.02
CA LEU A 217 -13.66 8.53 -4.20
C LEU A 217 -12.60 7.92 -5.13
N SER A 218 -12.31 6.63 -4.95
CA SER A 218 -11.38 5.90 -5.82
C SER A 218 -11.82 5.94 -7.27
N LEU A 219 -13.10 5.64 -7.53
CA LEU A 219 -13.67 5.70 -8.87
C LEU A 219 -13.61 7.12 -9.44
N ALA A 220 -13.97 8.14 -8.63
CA ALA A 220 -13.94 9.54 -9.04
C ALA A 220 -12.54 9.99 -9.48
N ILE A 221 -11.51 9.70 -8.69
CA ILE A 221 -10.13 10.10 -9.05
C ILE A 221 -9.53 9.26 -10.18
N LEU A 222 -9.95 8.00 -10.37
CA LEU A 222 -9.60 7.21 -11.54
C LEU A 222 -10.20 7.84 -12.83
N LEU A 223 -11.49 8.16 -12.81
CA LEU A 223 -12.17 8.81 -13.93
C LEU A 223 -11.60 10.21 -14.21
N PHE A 224 -11.30 10.98 -13.17
CA PHE A 224 -10.61 12.26 -13.31
C PHE A 224 -9.24 12.10 -13.97
N GLY A 225 -8.47 11.08 -13.58
CA GLY A 225 -7.18 10.78 -14.20
C GLY A 225 -7.28 10.45 -15.70
N ILE A 226 -8.30 9.68 -16.09
CA ILE A 226 -8.60 9.35 -17.50
C ILE A 226 -9.02 10.61 -18.27
N TRP A 227 -9.88 11.44 -17.70
CA TRP A 227 -10.34 12.69 -18.30
C TRP A 227 -9.18 13.69 -18.48
N LEU A 228 -8.32 13.83 -17.47
CA LEU A 228 -7.15 14.69 -17.54
C LEU A 228 -6.15 14.23 -18.62
N ASP A 229 -5.92 12.91 -18.75
CA ASP A 229 -5.09 12.37 -19.83
C ASP A 229 -5.70 12.65 -21.20
N TYR A 230 -7.02 12.51 -21.34
CA TYR A 230 -7.71 12.80 -22.60
C TYR A 230 -7.52 14.26 -23.04
N ILE A 231 -7.59 15.21 -22.10
CA ILE A 231 -7.38 16.66 -22.39
C ILE A 231 -5.90 16.93 -22.72
N GLN A 232 -4.97 16.33 -21.98
CA GLN A 232 -3.53 16.55 -22.12
C GLN A 232 -2.93 15.75 -23.29
N ALA A 233 -3.69 14.85 -23.92
CA ALA A 233 -3.20 14.02 -25.00
C ALA A 233 -2.75 14.87 -26.19
N PRO A 234 -1.54 14.65 -26.75
CA PRO A 234 -1.02 15.42 -27.85
C PRO A 234 -1.77 15.08 -29.16
N LYS A 235 -2.81 15.86 -29.48
CA LYS A 235 -3.70 15.65 -30.64
C LYS A 235 -2.95 15.70 -31.98
N TYR A 236 -1.86 16.46 -32.06
CA TYR A 236 -1.04 16.58 -33.27
C TYR A 236 -0.28 15.30 -33.64
N LEU A 237 -0.17 14.33 -32.71
CA LEU A 237 0.44 13.02 -32.98
C LEU A 237 -0.60 11.95 -33.39
N SER A 238 -1.89 12.27 -33.39
CA SER A 238 -2.94 11.28 -33.67
C SER A 238 -2.88 10.71 -35.09
N HIS A 239 -2.42 11.49 -36.04
CA HIS A 239 -2.28 11.08 -37.48
C HIS A 239 -1.14 10.08 -37.69
N LEU A 240 -0.20 9.98 -36.76
CA LEU A 240 0.99 9.13 -36.89
C LEU A 240 0.82 7.79 -36.14
N VAL A 241 -0.30 7.59 -35.46
CA VAL A 241 -0.56 6.34 -34.71
C VAL A 241 -1.16 5.31 -35.64
N PRO A 242 -0.53 4.13 -35.82
CA PRO A 242 -1.11 3.05 -36.62
C PRO A 242 -2.49 2.63 -36.11
N THR A 243 -3.40 2.31 -37.03
CA THR A 243 -4.73 1.80 -36.67
C THR A 243 -4.58 0.41 -36.09
N ILE A 244 -4.72 0.28 -34.80
CA ILE A 244 -4.65 -0.99 -34.06
C ILE A 244 -6.05 -1.58 -33.99
N SER A 245 -6.18 -2.90 -34.27
CA SER A 245 -7.47 -3.59 -34.24
C SER A 245 -8.08 -3.60 -32.84
N ASN A 246 -9.38 -3.33 -32.76
CA ASN A 246 -10.16 -3.36 -31.54
C ASN A 246 -10.61 -4.79 -31.19
N ASN A 247 -9.71 -5.64 -30.72
CA ASN A 247 -10.12 -6.97 -30.27
C ASN A 247 -10.45 -6.97 -28.77
N LEU A 248 -11.75 -6.95 -28.44
CA LEU A 248 -12.27 -7.11 -27.08
C LEU A 248 -12.03 -8.52 -26.50
N SER A 249 -11.83 -9.51 -27.38
CA SER A 249 -11.56 -10.91 -26.99
C SER A 249 -10.29 -11.05 -26.15
N ASP A 250 -9.31 -10.16 -26.34
CA ASP A 250 -8.02 -10.20 -25.63
C ASP A 250 -8.16 -9.84 -24.14
N LEU A 251 -9.23 -9.14 -23.77
CA LEU A 251 -9.50 -8.78 -22.36
C LEU A 251 -10.05 -9.95 -21.53
N LYS A 252 -10.54 -11.02 -22.17
CA LYS A 252 -10.95 -12.23 -21.43
C LYS A 252 -9.82 -12.84 -20.60
N VAL A 253 -8.57 -12.55 -20.95
CA VAL A 253 -7.38 -12.99 -20.23
C VAL A 253 -7.29 -12.34 -18.83
N SER A 254 -7.94 -11.19 -18.61
CA SER A 254 -7.98 -10.49 -17.32
C SER A 254 -9.01 -11.10 -16.34
N PHE A 255 -9.93 -11.93 -16.82
CA PHE A 255 -11.02 -12.51 -16.02
C PHE A 255 -10.52 -13.33 -14.80
N PRO A 256 -9.45 -14.14 -14.89
CA PRO A 256 -8.91 -14.85 -13.73
C PRO A 256 -8.45 -13.94 -12.57
N ILE A 257 -7.98 -12.73 -12.88
CA ILE A 257 -7.56 -11.76 -11.85
C ILE A 257 -8.79 -11.25 -11.08
N LEU A 258 -9.87 -10.95 -11.80
CA LEU A 258 -11.13 -10.53 -11.20
C LEU A 258 -11.71 -11.63 -10.30
N ILE A 259 -11.62 -12.90 -10.71
CA ILE A 259 -12.05 -14.04 -9.89
C ILE A 259 -11.28 -14.07 -8.56
N VAL A 260 -9.96 -13.84 -8.57
CA VAL A 260 -9.15 -13.83 -7.35
C VAL A 260 -9.57 -12.68 -6.41
N VAL A 261 -9.84 -11.48 -6.94
CA VAL A 261 -10.33 -10.35 -6.13
C VAL A 261 -11.70 -10.64 -5.54
N ILE A 262 -12.62 -11.22 -6.32
CA ILE A 262 -13.95 -11.63 -5.83
C ILE A 262 -13.83 -12.73 -4.79
N ALA A 263 -12.97 -13.73 -5.02
CA ALA A 263 -12.72 -14.79 -4.05
C ALA A 263 -12.16 -14.25 -2.73
N LEU A 264 -11.23 -13.27 -2.80
CA LEU A 264 -10.71 -12.59 -1.62
C LEU A 264 -11.82 -11.89 -0.84
N ALA A 265 -12.68 -11.14 -1.53
CA ALA A 265 -13.82 -10.47 -0.90
C ALA A 265 -14.80 -11.47 -0.27
N PHE A 266 -15.13 -12.57 -1.00
CA PHE A 266 -16.05 -13.60 -0.51
C PHE A 266 -15.51 -14.32 0.72
N VAL A 267 -14.26 -14.81 0.70
CA VAL A 267 -13.65 -15.51 1.83
C VAL A 267 -13.48 -14.57 3.02
N SER A 268 -13.13 -13.30 2.80
CA SER A 268 -13.05 -12.30 3.87
C SER A 268 -14.40 -12.06 4.52
N SER A 269 -15.46 -11.87 3.72
CA SER A 269 -16.83 -11.69 4.24
C SER A 269 -17.31 -12.91 5.00
N PHE A 270 -17.01 -14.12 4.50
CA PHE A 270 -17.32 -15.36 5.20
C PHE A 270 -16.61 -15.44 6.56
N LEU A 271 -15.31 -15.13 6.62
CA LEU A 271 -14.56 -15.12 7.89
C LEU A 271 -15.08 -14.09 8.87
N ILE A 272 -15.46 -12.89 8.41
CA ILE A 272 -16.07 -11.86 9.27
C ILE A 272 -17.38 -12.37 9.87
N PHE A 273 -18.16 -13.12 9.09
CA PHE A 273 -19.45 -13.63 9.55
C PHE A 273 -19.33 -14.79 10.56
N VAL A 274 -18.35 -15.70 10.35
CA VAL A 274 -18.25 -16.94 11.17
C VAL A 274 -17.22 -16.85 12.31
N THR A 275 -16.43 -15.77 12.38
CA THR A 275 -15.37 -15.62 13.40
C THR A 275 -15.46 -14.27 14.10
N THR A 276 -14.68 -14.11 15.17
CA THR A 276 -14.52 -12.84 15.91
C THR A 276 -13.42 -11.93 15.34
N LEU A 277 -12.83 -12.29 14.19
CA LEU A 277 -11.76 -11.52 13.57
C LEU A 277 -12.23 -10.14 13.13
N ARG A 278 -11.38 -9.15 13.37
CA ARG A 278 -11.59 -7.82 12.81
C ARG A 278 -11.59 -7.87 11.28
N PRO A 279 -12.32 -7.00 10.56
CA PRO A 279 -12.42 -7.05 9.10
C PRO A 279 -11.07 -7.11 8.37
N ILE A 280 -10.08 -6.32 8.80
CA ILE A 280 -8.74 -6.33 8.17
C ILE A 280 -8.02 -7.65 8.45
N SER A 281 -8.08 -8.17 9.67
CA SER A 281 -7.47 -9.46 10.03
C SER A 281 -8.06 -10.60 9.20
N ALA A 282 -9.40 -10.59 8.99
CA ALA A 282 -10.09 -11.55 8.12
C ALA A 282 -9.60 -11.47 6.67
N VAL A 283 -9.36 -10.26 6.13
CA VAL A 283 -8.77 -10.07 4.78
C VAL A 283 -7.36 -10.63 4.70
N LEU A 284 -6.53 -10.43 5.72
CA LEU A 284 -5.14 -10.92 5.74
C LEU A 284 -5.07 -12.45 5.81
N VAL A 285 -5.94 -13.06 6.61
CA VAL A 285 -6.09 -14.52 6.66
C VAL A 285 -6.60 -15.05 5.32
N SER A 286 -7.61 -14.38 4.73
CA SER A 286 -8.12 -14.73 3.41
C SER A 286 -7.03 -14.63 2.34
N ALA A 287 -6.16 -13.63 2.40
CA ALA A 287 -5.04 -13.49 1.48
C ALA A 287 -4.10 -14.70 1.54
N ALA A 288 -3.78 -15.21 2.73
CA ALA A 288 -2.97 -16.41 2.89
C ALA A 288 -3.67 -17.68 2.35
N ILE A 289 -4.97 -17.85 2.64
CA ILE A 289 -5.79 -18.98 2.15
C ILE A 289 -5.88 -18.94 0.61
N ILE A 290 -6.27 -17.81 0.05
CA ILE A 290 -6.42 -17.64 -1.41
C ILE A 290 -5.09 -17.81 -2.11
N SER A 291 -3.98 -17.30 -1.57
CA SER A 291 -2.65 -17.48 -2.14
C SER A 291 -2.28 -18.96 -2.24
N THR A 292 -2.54 -19.73 -1.18
CA THR A 292 -2.30 -21.17 -1.15
C THR A 292 -3.16 -21.89 -2.18
N ALA A 293 -4.47 -21.60 -2.22
CA ALA A 293 -5.39 -22.17 -3.20
C ALA A 293 -5.00 -21.80 -4.64
N TRP A 294 -4.57 -20.56 -4.88
CA TRP A 294 -4.14 -20.10 -6.20
C TRP A 294 -2.87 -20.80 -6.68
N ILE A 295 -1.86 -20.95 -5.82
CA ILE A 295 -0.65 -21.72 -6.13
C ILE A 295 -1.01 -23.18 -6.43
N PHE A 296 -1.89 -23.79 -5.61
CA PHE A 296 -2.35 -25.15 -5.86
C PHE A 296 -3.04 -25.28 -7.23
N THR A 297 -3.92 -24.35 -7.61
CA THR A 297 -4.62 -24.38 -8.91
C THR A 297 -3.67 -24.19 -10.09
N GLN A 298 -2.57 -23.43 -9.93
CA GLN A 298 -1.53 -23.30 -10.95
C GLN A 298 -0.89 -24.66 -11.26
N TYR A 299 -0.53 -25.42 -10.22
CA TYR A 299 0.05 -26.76 -10.39
C TYR A 299 -0.97 -27.81 -10.84
N HIS A 300 -2.21 -27.73 -10.33
CA HIS A 300 -3.25 -28.71 -10.68
C HIS A 300 -3.68 -28.69 -12.16
N ARG A 301 -3.45 -27.58 -12.85
CA ARG A 301 -3.69 -27.49 -14.31
C ARG A 301 -2.71 -28.30 -15.14
N GLU A 302 -1.52 -28.57 -14.61
CA GLU A 302 -0.43 -29.24 -15.34
C GLU A 302 -0.15 -30.65 -14.77
N HIS A 303 -0.60 -30.94 -13.56
CA HIS A 303 -0.31 -32.18 -12.83
C HIS A 303 -1.56 -32.78 -12.19
N ASN A 304 -1.48 -34.04 -11.80
CA ASN A 304 -2.55 -34.70 -11.02
C ASN A 304 -2.64 -34.07 -9.60
N LYS A 305 -3.78 -34.33 -8.92
CA LYS A 305 -4.05 -33.71 -7.60
C LYS A 305 -2.99 -33.97 -6.54
N VAL A 306 -2.45 -35.19 -6.48
CA VAL A 306 -1.43 -35.60 -5.49
C VAL A 306 -0.11 -34.89 -5.75
N SER A 307 0.34 -34.87 -7.01
CA SER A 307 1.54 -34.14 -7.41
C SER A 307 1.39 -32.62 -7.20
N ALA A 308 0.20 -32.04 -7.46
CA ALA A 308 -0.07 -30.64 -7.22
C ALA A 308 0.04 -30.26 -5.73
N ILE A 309 -0.49 -31.10 -4.82
CA ILE A 309 -0.34 -30.91 -3.36
C ILE A 309 1.15 -30.95 -2.99
N HIS A 310 1.88 -31.98 -3.43
CA HIS A 310 3.32 -32.11 -3.14
C HIS A 310 4.13 -30.88 -3.62
N LEU A 311 3.89 -30.42 -4.84
CA LEU A 311 4.55 -29.26 -5.42
C LEU A 311 4.19 -27.96 -4.69
N THR A 312 2.95 -27.83 -4.24
CA THR A 312 2.52 -26.68 -3.44
C THR A 312 3.24 -26.65 -2.11
N VAL A 313 3.24 -27.76 -1.37
CA VAL A 313 3.96 -27.87 -0.09
C VAL A 313 5.46 -27.63 -0.29
N LYS A 314 6.08 -28.24 -1.30
CA LYS A 314 7.47 -28.03 -1.64
C LYS A 314 7.77 -26.56 -1.89
N ARG A 315 6.94 -25.87 -2.67
CA ARG A 315 7.09 -24.43 -2.93
C ARG A 315 7.02 -23.58 -1.67
N PHE A 316 6.10 -23.90 -0.74
CA PHE A 316 6.04 -23.19 0.54
C PHE A 316 7.28 -23.40 1.39
N THR A 317 7.79 -24.64 1.46
CA THR A 317 8.94 -25.00 2.33
C THR A 317 10.29 -24.64 1.75
N THR A 318 10.47 -24.66 0.42
CA THR A 318 11.78 -24.41 -0.22
C THR A 318 11.88 -23.00 -0.81
N ASP A 319 10.80 -22.45 -1.38
CA ASP A 319 10.89 -21.19 -2.10
C ASP A 319 10.31 -20.04 -1.28
N ILE A 320 9.01 -20.09 -0.92
CA ILE A 320 8.32 -19.00 -0.24
C ILE A 320 8.95 -18.76 1.14
N PHE A 321 9.18 -19.81 1.92
CA PHE A 321 9.80 -19.72 3.24
C PHE A 321 11.12 -18.93 3.19
N PHE A 322 12.04 -19.28 2.31
CA PHE A 322 13.33 -18.61 2.20
C PHE A 322 13.27 -17.23 1.50
N ARG A 323 12.16 -16.91 0.84
CA ARG A 323 11.92 -15.59 0.23
C ARG A 323 11.25 -14.59 1.17
N LEU A 324 10.62 -15.03 2.27
CA LEU A 324 10.00 -14.12 3.24
C LEU A 324 10.94 -12.99 3.68
N PRO A 325 12.22 -13.24 4.01
CA PRO A 325 13.14 -12.17 4.40
C PRO A 325 13.52 -11.19 3.29
N LEU A 326 13.14 -11.42 2.04
CA LEU A 326 13.39 -10.44 0.96
C LEU A 326 12.68 -9.11 1.19
N GLN A 327 11.61 -9.08 2.00
CA GLN A 327 10.89 -7.87 2.41
C GLN A 327 11.38 -7.29 3.75
N ARG A 328 12.56 -7.71 4.23
CA ARG A 328 13.12 -7.30 5.53
C ARG A 328 13.11 -5.78 5.76
N SER A 329 13.55 -5.02 4.76
CA SER A 329 13.58 -3.57 4.88
C SER A 329 12.18 -2.96 4.98
N GLU A 330 11.20 -3.48 4.22
CA GLU A 330 9.81 -3.04 4.30
C GLU A 330 9.20 -3.36 5.67
N ILE A 331 9.39 -4.60 6.16
CA ILE A 331 8.85 -5.04 7.46
C ILE A 331 9.41 -4.16 8.60
N VAL A 332 10.73 -3.98 8.66
CA VAL A 332 11.38 -3.18 9.72
C VAL A 332 10.99 -1.70 9.60
N PHE A 333 10.95 -1.17 8.38
CA PHE A 333 10.57 0.21 8.11
C PHE A 333 9.13 0.50 8.54
N PHE A 334 8.16 -0.32 8.18
CA PHE A 334 6.76 -0.08 8.52
C PHE A 334 6.49 -0.31 10.01
N ALA A 335 6.98 -1.41 10.58
CA ALA A 335 6.84 -1.69 12.02
C ALA A 335 7.47 -0.59 12.89
N GLY A 336 8.69 -0.16 12.55
CA GLY A 336 9.38 0.93 13.24
C GLY A 336 8.68 2.28 13.09
N SER A 337 8.16 2.59 11.90
CA SER A 337 7.43 3.85 11.65
C SER A 337 6.15 3.95 12.47
N VAL A 338 5.39 2.86 12.57
CA VAL A 338 4.20 2.80 13.43
C VAL A 338 4.57 2.97 14.90
N LEU A 339 5.62 2.30 15.35
CA LEU A 339 6.09 2.45 16.73
C LEU A 339 6.47 3.89 17.05
N ILE A 340 7.26 4.54 16.19
CA ILE A 340 7.63 5.95 16.35
C ILE A 340 6.38 6.84 16.41
N GLY A 341 5.46 6.70 15.45
CA GLY A 341 4.25 7.52 15.42
C GLY A 341 3.40 7.36 16.67
N ARG A 342 3.23 6.13 17.16
CA ARG A 342 2.49 5.83 18.39
C ARG A 342 3.18 6.36 19.66
N LEU A 343 4.50 6.21 19.75
CA LEU A 343 5.27 6.73 20.88
C LEU A 343 5.22 8.26 20.92
N LEU A 344 5.35 8.93 19.79
CA LEU A 344 5.26 10.39 19.72
C LEU A 344 3.86 10.88 20.12
N LEU A 345 2.81 10.17 19.69
CA LEU A 345 1.44 10.51 20.07
C LEU A 345 1.19 10.40 21.59
N LEU A 346 1.84 9.45 22.29
CA LEU A 346 1.71 9.29 23.73
C LEU A 346 2.33 10.46 24.53
N VAL A 347 3.33 11.12 23.98
CA VAL A 347 4.03 12.24 24.65
C VAL A 347 3.61 13.61 24.13
N LEU A 348 2.71 13.65 23.15
CA LEU A 348 2.20 14.89 22.59
C LEU A 348 1.23 15.54 23.58
N ASP A 349 1.46 16.81 23.93
CA ASP A 349 0.56 17.60 24.76
C ASP A 349 -0.63 18.09 23.94
N LEU A 350 -1.67 17.25 23.88
CA LEU A 350 -2.89 17.57 23.14
C LEU A 350 -3.73 18.68 23.80
N GLU A 351 -3.64 18.82 25.12
CA GLU A 351 -4.33 19.90 25.85
C GLU A 351 -3.77 21.26 25.44
N TRP A 352 -2.44 21.40 25.43
CA TRP A 352 -1.79 22.60 24.95
C TRP A 352 -2.15 22.94 23.50
N ILE A 353 -2.11 21.93 22.60
CA ILE A 353 -2.49 22.11 21.18
C ILE A 353 -3.94 22.61 21.10
N THR A 354 -4.86 21.98 21.81
CA THR A 354 -6.28 22.34 21.84
C THR A 354 -6.48 23.79 22.29
N GLN A 355 -5.79 24.20 23.35
CA GLN A 355 -5.85 25.59 23.85
C GLN A 355 -5.38 26.59 22.79
N GLN A 356 -4.25 26.28 22.11
CA GLN A 356 -3.74 27.17 21.05
C GLN A 356 -4.73 27.27 19.86
N LEU A 357 -5.31 26.15 19.44
CA LEU A 357 -6.31 26.15 18.34
C LEU A 357 -7.58 26.90 18.74
N ALA A 358 -8.04 26.77 19.99
CA ALA A 358 -9.19 27.49 20.52
C ALA A 358 -8.92 29.00 20.59
N HIS A 359 -7.73 29.42 21.03
CA HIS A 359 -7.34 30.84 21.03
C HIS A 359 -7.34 31.48 19.64
N LEU A 360 -6.98 30.69 18.61
CA LEU A 360 -6.94 31.15 17.22
C LEU A 360 -8.30 31.06 16.52
N ASN A 361 -9.36 30.55 17.19
CA ASN A 361 -10.70 30.32 16.62
C ASN A 361 -10.66 29.55 15.28
N ILE A 362 -9.79 28.57 15.16
CA ILE A 362 -9.63 27.77 13.92
C ILE A 362 -10.76 26.75 13.83
N SER A 363 -11.54 26.76 12.75
CA SER A 363 -12.61 25.78 12.55
C SER A 363 -12.07 24.37 12.25
N ALA A 364 -12.88 23.33 12.52
CA ALA A 364 -12.56 21.94 12.20
C ALA A 364 -12.18 21.75 10.72
N ALA A 365 -12.87 22.45 9.82
CA ALA A 365 -12.56 22.43 8.40
C ALA A 365 -11.12 22.86 8.09
N PHE A 366 -10.68 24.00 8.66
CA PHE A 366 -9.31 24.48 8.47
C PHE A 366 -8.27 23.55 9.09
N ILE A 367 -8.58 22.93 10.25
CA ILE A 367 -7.68 21.95 10.87
C ILE A 367 -7.45 20.76 9.94
N LEU A 368 -8.50 20.22 9.34
CA LEU A 368 -8.41 19.09 8.41
C LEU A 368 -7.69 19.46 7.10
N ILE A 369 -7.99 20.62 6.51
CA ILE A 369 -7.29 21.12 5.33
C ILE A 369 -5.80 21.29 5.63
N PHE A 370 -5.47 21.99 6.72
CA PHE A 370 -4.08 22.21 7.10
C PHE A 370 -3.32 20.91 7.37
N SER A 371 -3.98 19.94 8.00
CA SER A 371 -3.43 18.60 8.23
C SER A 371 -3.07 17.89 6.93
N SER A 372 -3.93 17.97 5.91
CA SER A 372 -3.68 17.35 4.59
C SER A 372 -2.46 17.98 3.90
N TRP A 373 -2.35 19.31 3.94
CA TRP A 373 -1.22 20.03 3.35
C TRP A 373 0.08 19.81 4.11
N ILE A 374 0.04 19.75 5.46
CA ILE A 374 1.22 19.43 6.27
C ILE A 374 1.77 18.06 5.88
N ILE A 375 0.91 17.02 5.79
CA ILE A 375 1.34 15.68 5.41
C ILE A 375 1.95 15.67 4.01
N PHE A 376 1.32 16.36 3.06
CA PHE A 376 1.81 16.45 1.69
C PHE A 376 3.17 17.15 1.60
N ILE A 377 3.32 18.31 2.25
CA ILE A 377 4.57 19.07 2.27
C ILE A 377 5.65 18.29 3.01
N ALA A 378 5.34 17.69 4.17
CA ALA A 378 6.27 16.86 4.93
C ALA A 378 6.81 15.70 4.06
N ALA A 379 5.96 15.07 3.28
CA ALA A 379 6.37 14.01 2.36
C ALA A 379 7.26 14.53 1.21
N LEU A 380 7.08 15.76 0.75
CA LEU A 380 7.99 16.39 -0.21
C LEU A 380 9.35 16.74 0.43
N LEU A 381 9.36 17.06 1.74
CA LEU A 381 10.56 17.30 2.55
C LEU A 381 11.22 16.01 3.06
N TYR A 382 10.89 14.86 2.49
CA TYR A 382 11.45 13.55 2.83
C TYR A 382 11.08 13.03 4.23
N ILE A 383 10.06 13.60 4.87
CA ILE A 383 9.50 13.04 6.10
C ILE A 383 8.62 11.84 5.75
N ASN A 384 8.77 10.77 6.53
CA ASN A 384 8.01 9.53 6.28
C ASN A 384 6.49 9.76 6.43
N PRO A 385 5.69 9.59 5.36
CA PRO A 385 4.25 9.82 5.41
C PRO A 385 3.52 8.97 6.46
N MET A 386 4.03 7.78 6.75
CA MET A 386 3.44 6.88 7.72
C MET A 386 3.50 7.44 9.14
N ILE A 387 4.65 8.04 9.51
CA ILE A 387 4.82 8.71 10.81
C ILE A 387 3.87 9.92 10.88
N SER A 388 3.88 10.77 9.84
CA SER A 388 3.05 11.98 9.79
C SER A 388 1.56 11.65 9.92
N VAL A 389 1.07 10.65 9.16
CA VAL A 389 -0.34 10.24 9.22
C VAL A 389 -0.68 9.60 10.57
N THR A 390 0.19 8.78 11.15
CA THR A 390 -0.07 8.19 12.47
C THR A 390 -0.24 9.27 13.54
N ILE A 391 0.66 10.25 13.57
CA ILE A 391 0.61 11.34 14.56
C ILE A 391 -0.63 12.22 14.32
N ILE A 392 -0.82 12.66 13.08
CA ILE A 392 -1.89 13.61 12.75
C ILE A 392 -3.27 12.95 12.91
N ALA A 393 -3.49 11.74 12.37
CA ALA A 393 -4.76 11.06 12.53
C ALA A 393 -5.07 10.73 13.99
N GLY A 394 -4.07 10.29 14.76
CA GLY A 394 -4.21 10.03 16.20
C GLY A 394 -4.46 11.29 17.01
N ALA A 395 -3.85 12.41 16.66
CA ALA A 395 -4.11 13.71 17.31
C ALA A 395 -5.53 14.22 16.96
N LEU A 396 -5.90 14.21 15.69
CA LEU A 396 -7.23 14.65 15.23
C LEU A 396 -8.37 13.85 15.89
N SER A 397 -8.18 12.56 16.11
CA SER A 397 -9.18 11.71 16.77
C SER A 397 -9.40 12.02 18.26
N GLN A 398 -8.59 12.90 18.85
CA GLN A 398 -8.67 13.34 20.24
C GLN A 398 -8.87 14.85 20.39
N LEU A 399 -8.90 15.59 19.25
CA LEU A 399 -9.06 17.04 19.25
C LEU A 399 -10.56 17.42 19.35
N PRO A 400 -10.97 18.25 20.36
CA PRO A 400 -12.34 18.74 20.48
C PRO A 400 -12.84 19.39 19.19
N GLY A 401 -14.06 19.01 18.79
CA GLY A 401 -14.69 19.48 17.56
C GLY A 401 -14.34 18.69 16.29
N VAL A 402 -13.37 17.79 16.36
CA VAL A 402 -12.99 16.89 15.24
C VAL A 402 -13.09 15.41 15.66
N GLU A 403 -12.97 15.11 16.95
CA GLU A 403 -12.95 13.74 17.53
C GLU A 403 -14.18 12.90 17.14
N ASN A 404 -15.33 13.55 16.97
CA ASN A 404 -16.59 12.88 16.62
C ASN A 404 -16.76 12.62 15.10
N MET A 405 -15.68 12.80 14.31
CA MET A 405 -15.69 12.68 12.84
C MET A 405 -14.70 11.64 12.32
N PRO A 406 -14.65 10.40 12.89
CA PRO A 406 -13.61 9.43 12.55
C PRO A 406 -13.58 9.07 11.05
N VAL A 407 -14.74 8.99 10.41
CA VAL A 407 -14.86 8.73 8.97
C VAL A 407 -14.29 9.89 8.15
N THR A 408 -14.61 11.13 8.50
CA THR A 408 -14.10 12.32 7.79
C THR A 408 -12.58 12.43 7.93
N ILE A 409 -12.04 12.24 9.14
CA ILE A 409 -10.59 12.20 9.38
C ILE A 409 -9.97 11.14 8.47
N ALA A 410 -10.52 9.92 8.46
CA ALA A 410 -10.01 8.83 7.65
C ALA A 410 -10.03 9.15 6.16
N LEU A 411 -11.12 9.70 5.63
CA LEU A 411 -11.24 10.06 4.21
C LEU A 411 -10.21 11.12 3.81
N VAL A 412 -10.02 12.16 4.63
CA VAL A 412 -9.01 13.20 4.41
C VAL A 412 -7.60 12.58 4.38
N MET A 413 -7.28 11.72 5.34
CA MET A 413 -5.98 11.03 5.39
C MET A 413 -5.77 10.10 4.20
N MET A 414 -6.81 9.37 3.78
CA MET A 414 -6.76 8.44 2.64
C MET A 414 -6.50 9.16 1.32
N VAL A 415 -7.22 10.26 1.04
CA VAL A 415 -7.03 11.07 -0.18
C VAL A 415 -5.65 11.73 -0.17
N THR A 416 -5.24 12.30 0.96
CA THR A 416 -3.89 12.87 1.11
C THR A 416 -2.81 11.82 0.86
N TRP A 417 -2.98 10.62 1.43
CA TRP A 417 -2.04 9.51 1.19
C TRP A 417 -1.99 9.09 -0.27
N ALA A 418 -3.14 8.98 -0.94
CA ALA A 418 -3.21 8.65 -2.37
C ALA A 418 -2.43 9.66 -3.22
N VAL A 419 -2.53 10.95 -2.90
CA VAL A 419 -1.75 12.02 -3.55
C VAL A 419 -0.27 11.89 -3.23
N VAL A 420 0.10 11.67 -1.98
CA VAL A 420 1.50 11.53 -1.53
C VAL A 420 2.21 10.38 -2.24
N ILE A 421 1.59 9.19 -2.31
CA ILE A 421 2.23 8.03 -2.97
C ILE A 421 2.39 8.18 -4.48
N GLY A 422 1.64 9.10 -5.10
CA GLY A 422 1.75 9.42 -6.53
C GLY A 422 2.65 10.61 -6.86
N SER A 423 3.04 11.40 -5.86
CA SER A 423 3.74 12.67 -6.08
C SER A 423 5.09 12.74 -5.38
N SER A 424 5.20 12.23 -4.17
CA SER A 424 6.42 12.41 -3.39
C SER A 424 7.58 11.57 -3.93
N PRO A 425 8.75 12.19 -4.16
CA PRO A 425 9.94 11.52 -4.69
C PRO A 425 10.49 10.39 -3.82
N ILE A 426 10.14 10.35 -2.53
CA ILE A 426 10.61 9.30 -1.62
C ILE A 426 9.77 8.02 -1.68
N THR A 427 8.55 8.09 -2.21
CA THR A 427 7.65 6.94 -2.22
C THR A 427 8.14 5.86 -3.18
N THR A 428 7.94 4.61 -2.77
CA THR A 428 8.37 3.44 -3.54
C THR A 428 7.73 3.41 -4.93
N SER A 429 6.45 3.81 -5.05
CA SER A 429 5.71 3.89 -6.30
C SER A 429 6.37 4.84 -7.32
N VAL A 430 6.69 6.06 -6.90
CA VAL A 430 7.36 7.06 -7.75
C VAL A 430 8.79 6.63 -8.07
N ARG A 431 9.54 6.10 -7.10
CA ARG A 431 10.92 5.64 -7.31
C ARG A 431 11.01 4.47 -8.29
N ILE A 432 10.12 3.50 -8.21
CA ILE A 432 10.06 2.38 -9.17
C ILE A 432 9.70 2.91 -10.57
N GLY A 433 8.65 3.72 -10.68
CA GLY A 433 8.27 4.31 -11.96
C GLY A 433 9.39 5.14 -12.60
N ALA A 434 10.06 5.97 -11.82
CA ALA A 434 11.19 6.78 -12.25
C ALA A 434 12.38 5.92 -12.71
N LYS A 435 12.71 4.85 -11.96
CA LYS A 435 13.76 3.90 -12.35
C LYS A 435 13.46 3.21 -13.67
N LEU A 436 12.21 2.81 -13.89
CA LEU A 436 11.79 2.13 -15.12
C LEU A 436 11.83 3.06 -16.34
N THR A 437 11.46 4.33 -16.17
CA THR A 437 11.46 5.33 -17.26
C THR A 437 12.79 6.08 -17.44
N GLY A 438 13.77 5.81 -16.58
CA GLY A 438 15.09 6.49 -16.65
C GLY A 438 15.06 7.98 -16.30
N ILE A 439 13.98 8.48 -15.67
CA ILE A 439 13.84 9.89 -15.25
C ILE A 439 14.00 10.04 -13.74
N SER A 440 14.13 11.29 -13.27
CA SER A 440 14.19 11.53 -11.82
C SER A 440 12.84 11.31 -11.14
N PRO A 441 12.79 10.87 -9.86
CA PRO A 441 11.55 10.77 -9.09
C PRO A 441 10.78 12.09 -9.02
N PHE A 442 11.49 13.22 -8.93
CA PHE A 442 10.88 14.55 -8.98
C PHE A 442 10.18 14.83 -10.31
N GLN A 443 10.78 14.42 -11.42
CA GLN A 443 10.18 14.60 -12.74
C GLN A 443 8.89 13.77 -12.87
N LEU A 444 8.86 12.51 -12.42
CA LEU A 444 7.67 11.67 -12.48
C LEU A 444 6.59 12.19 -11.55
N GLY A 445 6.90 12.38 -10.27
CA GLY A 445 5.92 12.69 -9.23
C GLY A 445 5.39 14.13 -9.32
N ILE A 446 6.28 15.11 -9.56
CA ILE A 446 5.91 16.52 -9.55
C ILE A 446 5.68 17.08 -10.96
N LYS A 447 6.62 16.94 -11.87
CA LYS A 447 6.44 17.55 -13.21
C LYS A 447 5.37 16.84 -14.03
N TRP A 448 5.28 15.51 -13.98
CA TRP A 448 4.31 14.76 -14.76
C TRP A 448 2.96 14.60 -14.06
N ASN A 449 2.94 14.34 -12.76
CA ASN A 449 1.73 14.05 -11.99
C ASN A 449 1.24 15.21 -11.10
N GLY A 450 2.02 16.29 -10.94
CA GLY A 450 1.75 17.36 -9.98
C GLY A 450 0.41 18.09 -10.20
N LEU A 451 0.03 18.35 -11.46
CA LEU A 451 -1.28 18.96 -11.75
C LEU A 451 -2.44 18.07 -11.26
N TYR A 452 -2.37 16.77 -11.52
CA TYR A 452 -3.37 15.82 -11.03
C TYR A 452 -3.45 15.85 -9.50
N SER A 453 -2.31 15.82 -8.83
CA SER A 453 -2.20 15.83 -7.38
C SER A 453 -2.72 17.12 -6.76
N ALA A 454 -2.38 18.26 -7.34
CA ALA A 454 -2.86 19.57 -6.87
C ALA A 454 -4.39 19.70 -7.00
N VAL A 455 -4.96 19.27 -8.12
CA VAL A 455 -6.42 19.33 -8.31
C VAL A 455 -7.14 18.39 -7.34
N VAL A 456 -6.60 17.18 -7.11
CA VAL A 456 -7.21 16.24 -6.14
C VAL A 456 -7.21 16.82 -4.72
N LEU A 457 -6.12 17.48 -4.28
CA LEU A 457 -6.06 18.13 -2.97
C LEU A 457 -7.03 19.33 -2.89
N LEU A 458 -7.08 20.18 -3.92
CA LEU A 458 -8.01 21.31 -3.95
C LEU A 458 -9.48 20.86 -3.93
N VAL A 459 -9.82 19.78 -4.63
CA VAL A 459 -11.17 19.19 -4.57
C VAL A 459 -11.47 18.65 -3.18
N LEU A 460 -10.48 18.05 -2.51
CA LEU A 460 -10.60 17.63 -1.12
C LEU A 460 -10.87 18.82 -0.20
N ASP A 461 -10.14 19.94 -0.36
CA ASP A 461 -10.34 21.16 0.42
C ASP A 461 -11.76 21.71 0.24
N VAL A 462 -12.25 21.78 -1.01
CA VAL A 462 -13.63 22.21 -1.30
C VAL A 462 -14.65 21.26 -0.66
N TYR A 463 -14.41 19.94 -0.74
CA TYR A 463 -15.29 18.95 -0.10
C TYR A 463 -15.36 19.16 1.43
N ILE A 464 -14.23 19.38 2.08
CA ILE A 464 -14.16 19.64 3.53
C ILE A 464 -14.96 20.89 3.89
N LEU A 465 -14.80 21.99 3.12
CA LEU A 465 -15.54 23.25 3.34
C LEU A 465 -17.04 23.14 3.06
N MET A 466 -17.50 22.16 2.30
CA MET A 466 -18.92 21.93 2.04
C MET A 466 -19.60 21.05 3.09
N VAL A 467 -18.83 20.20 3.76
CA VAL A 467 -19.36 19.21 4.72
C VAL A 467 -19.30 19.74 6.16
N LEU A 468 -18.36 20.65 6.44
CA LEU A 468 -18.11 21.27 7.74
C LEU A 468 -18.28 22.77 7.71
#